data_a8da7a0104455730849b8d7762ccae0e
#
_entry.id   a8da7a0104455730849b8d7762ccae0e
#
_cell.length_a   1.000
_cell.length_b   1.000
_cell.length_c   1.000
_cell.angle_alpha   90.00
_cell.angle_beta   90.00
_cell.angle_gamma   90.00
#
_symmetry.space_group_name_H-M   'P 1'
#
loop_
_entity.id
_entity.type
_entity.pdbx_description
1 polymer ?
#
loop_
_entity_poly.entity_id
_entity_poly.type
_entity_poly.pdbx_seq_one_letter_code
_entity_poly.pdbx_strand_id
1 'polypeptide(L)'
;MAKEVIKLIDIEMSFGDRTLFHADKLIGHIGEVIGIVGNNGVGKTTLLNIICGNIKSTKGNIICNMLCKKFDQNWFLNNDYTNSHYSAGEQQRDFIYKLLCTKQGCLLLDEPTNFMDIQTKESLIKTIKAYKNSVIIIASHDRYFLKNVVTKIWDIENNKIREYIGNYEDYEKQKELNLLKQQYEKEQYIREKKHLETVILNNKEQRLRLEKNKNKKSFEKPSRLAATKDKSTAVKRIDRTIKNVEKRLDSMDEINDIPIVQTIHFPEGNFRELHNKYPIRAELLNLYYEDKQLLKNVSFQFANKLKIAITGKNGSGKSTLIKNILANHPNIILSKMIKFSVFKQFHFDVASTKNLINYLQEDSNFSRQDIINLLKDIGIDASLLNVPINKLSGGQRTRIELLKVFIKDANVVILDEPTNSLDMISIRALEVLMKNYPGLVIFVSHDMEFVKNCADEIYTIENKTLKRYK
;
A
#
# COMPACT_ATOMS: atom_id res chain seq x y z
N MET A 1 36.74 10.60 -4.63
CA MET A 1 35.75 9.52 -4.66
C MET A 1 35.26 9.27 -3.23
N ALA A 2 33.95 9.16 -3.00
CA ALA A 2 33.40 8.86 -1.68
C ALA A 2 33.85 7.44 -1.26
N LYS A 3 34.25 7.28 0.01
CA LYS A 3 34.77 6.00 0.53
C LYS A 3 33.61 4.99 0.68
N GLU A 4 33.76 3.82 0.04
CA GLU A 4 32.82 2.70 0.19
C GLU A 4 32.85 2.20 1.65
N VAL A 5 31.70 2.07 2.26
CA VAL A 5 31.52 1.60 3.65
C VAL A 5 30.90 0.23 3.69
N ILE A 6 29.85 0.05 2.88
CA ILE A 6 29.10 -1.19 2.79
C ILE A 6 29.04 -1.64 1.35
N LYS A 7 29.30 -2.92 1.13
CA LYS A 7 29.18 -3.57 -0.16
C LYS A 7 28.53 -4.95 0.02
N LEU A 8 27.42 -5.16 -0.62
CA LEU A 8 26.72 -6.43 -0.72
C LEU A 8 26.92 -6.97 -2.13
N ILE A 9 27.34 -8.22 -2.27
CA ILE A 9 27.63 -8.86 -3.56
C ILE A 9 26.89 -10.19 -3.61
N ASP A 10 26.04 -10.38 -4.63
CA ASP A 10 25.25 -11.58 -4.92
C ASP A 10 24.43 -12.05 -3.70
N ILE A 11 23.88 -11.10 -2.93
CA ILE A 11 23.12 -11.39 -1.72
C ILE A 11 21.80 -12.03 -2.05
N GLU A 12 21.55 -13.20 -1.48
CA GLU A 12 20.26 -13.88 -1.51
C GLU A 12 19.84 -14.28 -0.10
N MET A 13 18.57 -14.09 0.21
CA MET A 13 17.97 -14.56 1.44
C MET A 13 16.72 -15.38 1.16
N SER A 14 16.71 -16.61 1.66
CA SER A 14 15.59 -17.55 1.51
C SER A 14 15.24 -18.18 2.86
N PHE A 15 13.95 -18.43 3.08
CA PHE A 15 13.44 -19.22 4.21
C PHE A 15 12.69 -20.43 3.66
N GLY A 16 13.26 -21.63 3.81
CA GLY A 16 12.77 -22.83 3.15
C GLY A 16 12.75 -22.63 1.63
N ASP A 17 11.62 -22.89 1.00
CA ASP A 17 11.45 -22.76 -0.46
C ASP A 17 11.13 -21.31 -0.90
N ARG A 18 10.96 -20.37 0.04
CA ARG A 18 10.60 -18.99 -0.27
C ARG A 18 11.82 -18.10 -0.29
N THR A 19 12.21 -17.59 -1.46
CA THR A 19 13.18 -16.51 -1.59
C THR A 19 12.53 -15.18 -1.23
N LEU A 20 13.13 -14.45 -0.27
CA LEU A 20 12.67 -13.10 0.10
C LEU A 20 13.19 -12.06 -0.86
N PHE A 21 14.50 -12.07 -1.10
CA PHE A 21 15.13 -11.14 -2.02
C PHE A 21 16.49 -11.63 -2.52
N HIS A 22 16.86 -11.08 -3.65
CA HIS A 22 18.18 -11.22 -4.28
C HIS A 22 18.66 -9.85 -4.75
N ALA A 23 19.98 -9.58 -4.65
CA ALA A 23 20.62 -8.40 -5.20
C ALA A 23 22.02 -8.73 -5.71
N ASP A 24 22.31 -8.35 -6.95
CA ASP A 24 23.62 -8.59 -7.56
C ASP A 24 24.71 -7.76 -6.86
N LYS A 25 24.47 -6.46 -6.70
CA LYS A 25 25.42 -5.55 -6.08
C LYS A 25 24.72 -4.33 -5.50
N LEU A 26 24.98 -4.05 -4.22
CA LEU A 26 24.53 -2.83 -3.54
C LEU A 26 25.72 -2.18 -2.84
N ILE A 27 25.85 -0.85 -2.96
CA ILE A 27 26.97 -0.10 -2.37
C ILE A 27 26.44 1.10 -1.59
N GLY A 28 26.98 1.30 -0.39
CA GLY A 28 26.75 2.49 0.43
C GLY A 28 28.06 3.23 0.72
N HIS A 29 28.05 4.55 0.52
CA HIS A 29 29.21 5.43 0.71
C HIS A 29 29.03 6.33 1.93
N ILE A 30 30.14 6.84 2.47
CA ILE A 30 30.10 7.83 3.57
C ILE A 30 29.28 9.06 3.12
N GLY A 31 28.39 9.50 4.00
CA GLY A 31 27.52 10.64 3.79
C GLY A 31 26.23 10.34 3.03
N GLU A 32 26.04 9.10 2.56
CA GLU A 32 24.78 8.67 1.95
C GLU A 32 23.76 8.30 3.01
N VAL A 33 22.50 8.63 2.73
CA VAL A 33 21.32 8.16 3.46
C VAL A 33 20.52 7.29 2.51
N ILE A 34 20.50 5.98 2.78
CA ILE A 34 19.88 4.97 1.91
C ILE A 34 18.54 4.59 2.50
N GLY A 35 17.46 4.79 1.74
CA GLY A 35 16.12 4.34 2.10
C GLY A 35 15.85 2.92 1.61
N ILE A 36 15.47 1.99 2.49
CA ILE A 36 14.94 0.69 2.09
C ILE A 36 13.42 0.79 2.04
N VAL A 37 12.86 0.58 0.85
CA VAL A 37 11.41 0.59 0.62
C VAL A 37 10.95 -0.78 0.10
N GLY A 38 9.66 -1.05 0.24
CA GLY A 38 9.04 -2.32 -0.18
C GLY A 38 7.86 -2.68 0.70
N ASN A 39 7.04 -3.63 0.27
CA ASN A 39 5.84 -4.06 0.98
C ASN A 39 6.16 -4.68 2.36
N ASN A 40 5.14 -4.87 3.20
CA ASN A 40 5.33 -5.58 4.45
C ASN A 40 5.68 -7.05 4.20
N GLY A 41 6.65 -7.58 4.95
CA GLY A 41 7.08 -8.98 4.84
C GLY A 41 8.02 -9.30 3.66
N VAL A 42 8.50 -8.32 2.89
CA VAL A 42 9.47 -8.55 1.79
C VAL A 42 10.91 -8.70 2.28
N GLY A 43 11.17 -8.45 3.58
CA GLY A 43 12.49 -8.67 4.18
C GLY A 43 13.30 -7.40 4.47
N LYS A 44 12.68 -6.20 4.61
CA LYS A 44 13.38 -4.96 4.98
C LYS A 44 14.18 -5.11 6.28
N THR A 45 13.51 -5.51 7.37
CA THR A 45 14.15 -5.79 8.67
C THR A 45 15.20 -6.90 8.57
N THR A 46 14.94 -7.92 7.74
CA THR A 46 15.88 -9.01 7.50
C THR A 46 17.14 -8.51 6.82
N LEU A 47 17.02 -7.64 5.82
CA LEU A 47 18.17 -7.02 5.15
C LEU A 47 19.01 -6.18 6.13
N LEU A 48 18.36 -5.38 6.99
CA LEU A 48 19.06 -4.66 8.06
C LEU A 48 19.78 -5.60 9.03
N ASN A 49 19.16 -6.72 9.42
CA ASN A 49 19.79 -7.72 10.30
C ASN A 49 20.96 -8.43 9.64
N ILE A 50 20.90 -8.69 8.34
CA ILE A 50 22.01 -9.26 7.55
C ILE A 50 23.19 -8.26 7.50
N ILE A 51 22.92 -6.97 7.25
CA ILE A 51 23.94 -5.92 7.23
C ILE A 51 24.58 -5.74 8.60
N CYS A 52 23.79 -5.86 9.68
CA CYS A 52 24.29 -5.78 11.06
C CYS A 52 25.08 -7.02 11.48
N GLY A 53 25.00 -8.12 10.72
CA GLY A 53 25.65 -9.40 11.07
C GLY A 53 24.85 -10.28 12.03
N ASN A 54 23.61 -9.89 12.37
CA ASN A 54 22.74 -10.67 13.29
C ASN A 54 22.18 -11.93 12.62
N ILE A 55 22.04 -11.93 11.29
CA ILE A 55 21.55 -13.05 10.47
C ILE A 55 22.55 -13.25 9.32
N LYS A 56 22.85 -14.49 8.99
CA LYS A 56 23.65 -14.82 7.79
C LYS A 56 22.74 -14.88 6.57
N SER A 57 23.21 -14.31 5.44
CA SER A 57 22.57 -14.49 4.14
C SER A 57 22.63 -15.95 3.68
N THR A 58 21.69 -16.39 2.87
CA THR A 58 21.68 -17.73 2.27
C THR A 58 22.84 -17.87 1.27
N LYS A 59 23.08 -16.80 0.46
CA LYS A 59 24.20 -16.69 -0.47
C LYS A 59 24.78 -15.28 -0.46
N GLY A 60 25.98 -15.14 -1.03
CA GLY A 60 26.67 -13.87 -1.23
C GLY A 60 27.52 -13.40 -0.06
N ASN A 61 28.17 -12.26 -0.26
CA ASN A 61 29.11 -11.71 0.69
C ASN A 61 28.77 -10.27 1.07
N ILE A 62 28.98 -9.95 2.35
CA ILE A 62 28.86 -8.59 2.87
C ILE A 62 30.23 -8.13 3.32
N ILE A 63 30.64 -6.98 2.82
CA ILE A 63 31.83 -6.28 3.25
C ILE A 63 31.36 -5.00 3.94
N CYS A 64 31.55 -4.90 5.24
CA CYS A 64 31.30 -3.69 6.00
C CYS A 64 32.59 -3.27 6.70
N ASN A 65 33.13 -2.12 6.31
CA ASN A 65 34.40 -1.61 6.81
C ASN A 65 34.25 -0.77 8.08
N MET A 66 33.05 -0.73 8.67
CA MET A 66 32.75 0.06 9.86
C MET A 66 31.84 -0.70 10.82
N LEU A 67 31.84 -0.28 12.09
CA LEU A 67 30.94 -0.82 13.10
C LEU A 67 29.49 -0.46 12.75
N CYS A 68 28.64 -1.48 12.59
CA CYS A 68 27.21 -1.29 12.41
C CYS A 68 26.50 -1.15 13.75
N LYS A 69 25.62 -0.15 13.87
CA LYS A 69 24.70 0.00 14.99
C LYS A 69 23.27 0.01 14.44
N LYS A 70 22.40 -0.79 15.06
CA LYS A 70 21.02 -0.90 14.66
C LYS A 70 20.10 -0.31 15.72
N PHE A 71 19.15 0.52 15.27
CA PHE A 71 17.93 0.86 15.98
C PHE A 71 16.84 -0.12 15.57
N ASP A 72 16.26 -0.85 16.53
CA ASP A 72 15.23 -1.85 16.27
C ASP A 72 13.84 -1.27 16.58
N GLN A 73 12.83 -1.66 15.80
CA GLN A 73 11.44 -1.27 16.04
C GLN A 73 10.94 -1.65 17.44
N ASN A 74 11.47 -2.75 18.01
CA ASN A 74 11.09 -3.26 19.32
C ASN A 74 11.98 -2.73 20.47
N TRP A 75 12.69 -1.63 20.27
CA TRP A 75 13.61 -1.08 21.26
C TRP A 75 12.96 -0.82 22.64
N PHE A 76 11.65 -0.51 22.67
CA PHE A 76 10.89 -0.36 23.92
C PHE A 76 10.85 -1.61 24.77
N LEU A 77 10.85 -2.80 24.16
CA LEU A 77 10.77 -4.07 24.87
C LEU A 77 12.09 -4.43 25.57
N ASN A 78 13.19 -3.84 25.11
CA ASN A 78 14.55 -4.18 25.55
C ASN A 78 15.17 -3.17 26.52
N ASN A 79 14.47 -2.07 26.86
CA ASN A 79 15.01 -1.03 27.71
C ASN A 79 14.01 -0.59 28.77
N ASP A 80 14.39 -0.63 30.05
CA ASP A 80 13.63 -0.16 31.22
C ASP A 80 13.52 1.37 31.28
N TYR A 81 13.00 2.01 30.23
CA TYR A 81 12.77 3.47 30.21
C TYR A 81 11.44 3.88 30.86
N THR A 82 10.96 3.15 31.85
CA THR A 82 9.62 3.32 32.45
C THR A 82 9.43 4.58 33.31
N ASN A 83 10.46 5.42 33.50
CA ASN A 83 10.42 6.55 34.44
C ASN A 83 10.71 7.93 33.84
N SER A 84 10.44 8.18 32.56
CA SER A 84 10.67 9.51 31.99
C SER A 84 9.35 10.25 31.70
N HIS A 85 9.33 11.54 31.98
CA HIS A 85 8.25 12.49 31.62
C HIS A 85 8.11 12.72 30.10
N TYR A 86 8.88 11.99 29.28
CA TYR A 86 8.92 12.12 27.83
C TYR A 86 7.94 11.17 27.14
N SER A 87 7.34 11.64 26.05
CA SER A 87 6.54 10.78 25.19
C SER A 87 7.39 9.69 24.53
N ALA A 88 6.76 8.58 24.12
CA ALA A 88 7.44 7.49 23.43
C ALA A 88 8.25 7.96 22.21
N GLY A 89 7.72 8.88 21.41
CA GLY A 89 8.42 9.45 20.26
C GLY A 89 9.63 10.32 20.65
N GLU A 90 9.57 11.07 21.74
CA GLU A 90 10.71 11.85 22.22
C GLU A 90 11.82 10.96 22.74
N GLN A 91 11.47 9.90 23.47
CA GLN A 91 12.46 8.92 23.96
C GLN A 91 13.14 8.21 22.79
N GLN A 92 12.38 7.82 21.77
CA GLN A 92 12.89 7.22 20.56
C GLN A 92 13.86 8.14 19.82
N ARG A 93 13.50 9.41 19.65
CA ARG A 93 14.37 10.42 19.05
C ARG A 93 15.69 10.55 19.84
N ASP A 94 15.61 10.69 21.14
CA ASP A 94 16.79 10.85 22.00
C ASP A 94 17.71 9.63 21.98
N PHE A 95 17.15 8.44 21.85
CA PHE A 95 17.94 7.22 21.67
C PHE A 95 18.64 7.21 20.31
N ILE A 96 17.95 7.54 19.22
CA ILE A 96 18.55 7.66 17.88
C ILE A 96 19.64 8.73 17.88
N TYR A 97 19.40 9.86 18.56
CA TYR A 97 20.40 10.92 18.72
C TYR A 97 21.68 10.42 19.42
N LYS A 98 21.55 9.64 20.49
CA LYS A 98 22.70 8.99 21.17
C LYS A 98 23.45 8.05 20.25
N LEU A 99 22.75 7.30 19.38
CA LEU A 99 23.38 6.43 18.39
C LEU A 99 24.15 7.25 17.34
N LEU A 100 23.62 8.38 16.90
CA LEU A 100 24.26 9.30 15.95
C LEU A 100 25.53 9.97 16.56
N CYS A 101 25.52 10.28 17.85
CA CYS A 101 26.65 10.89 18.52
C CYS A 101 27.88 9.95 18.66
N THR A 102 27.73 8.66 18.40
CA THR A 102 28.87 7.73 18.42
C THR A 102 29.67 7.87 17.12
N LYS A 103 30.97 8.18 17.28
CA LYS A 103 31.85 8.48 16.15
C LYS A 103 31.97 7.31 15.17
N GLN A 104 31.81 7.62 13.86
CA GLN A 104 32.10 6.81 12.67
C GLN A 104 31.56 5.38 12.69
N GLY A 105 30.50 5.15 11.93
CA GLY A 105 29.91 3.82 11.78
C GLY A 105 28.88 3.75 10.67
N CYS A 106 28.27 2.59 10.53
CA CYS A 106 27.05 2.40 9.76
C CYS A 106 25.86 2.41 10.73
N LEU A 107 24.89 3.29 10.50
CA LEU A 107 23.69 3.37 11.29
C LEU A 107 22.51 2.77 10.54
N LEU A 108 21.86 1.79 11.14
CA LEU A 108 20.71 1.08 10.60
C LEU A 108 19.47 1.46 11.41
N LEU A 109 18.47 2.02 10.76
CA LEU A 109 17.22 2.48 11.41
C LEU A 109 16.03 1.69 10.85
N ASP A 110 15.35 0.96 11.71
CA ASP A 110 14.17 0.18 11.36
C ASP A 110 12.91 0.89 11.88
N GLU A 111 12.10 1.45 10.98
CA GLU A 111 10.90 2.25 11.23
C GLU A 111 11.12 3.34 12.32
N PRO A 112 12.09 4.25 12.12
CA PRO A 112 12.49 5.21 13.15
C PRO A 112 11.44 6.29 13.44
N THR A 113 10.44 6.45 12.58
CA THR A 113 9.41 7.50 12.70
C THR A 113 8.11 7.04 13.33
N ASN A 114 7.99 5.75 13.67
CA ASN A 114 6.81 5.23 14.36
C ASN A 114 6.62 5.95 15.69
N PHE A 115 5.37 6.30 16.00
CA PHE A 115 4.97 7.04 17.21
C PHE A 115 5.52 8.47 17.35
N MET A 116 6.24 9.01 16.34
CA MET A 116 6.72 10.38 16.35
C MET A 116 5.67 11.35 15.81
N ASP A 117 5.45 12.44 16.51
CA ASP A 117 4.70 13.58 15.97
C ASP A 117 5.56 14.38 14.97
N ILE A 118 4.93 15.33 14.29
CA ILE A 118 5.56 16.11 13.22
C ILE A 118 6.79 16.86 13.72
N GLN A 119 6.73 17.48 14.90
CA GLN A 119 7.83 18.27 15.44
C GLN A 119 9.04 17.38 15.77
N THR A 120 8.78 16.21 16.33
CA THR A 120 9.82 15.21 16.63
C THR A 120 10.45 14.67 15.35
N LYS A 121 9.63 14.39 14.30
CA LYS A 121 10.12 13.99 12.98
C LYS A 121 11.01 15.07 12.33
N GLU A 122 10.59 16.32 12.34
CA GLU A 122 11.39 17.44 11.80
C GLU A 122 12.74 17.61 12.52
N SER A 123 12.75 17.44 13.84
CA SER A 123 13.98 17.44 14.62
C SER A 123 14.92 16.31 14.21
N LEU A 124 14.39 15.09 14.02
CA LEU A 124 15.16 13.93 13.55
C LEU A 124 15.70 14.16 12.13
N ILE A 125 14.89 14.71 11.22
CA ILE A 125 15.31 15.06 9.86
C ILE A 125 16.51 16.01 9.89
N LYS A 126 16.44 17.09 10.68
CA LYS A 126 17.55 18.04 10.82
C LYS A 126 18.82 17.36 11.32
N THR A 127 18.69 16.46 12.29
CA THR A 127 19.83 15.74 12.86
C THR A 127 20.47 14.81 11.84
N ILE A 128 19.69 14.03 11.09
CA ILE A 128 20.20 13.12 10.05
C ILE A 128 20.88 13.90 8.93
N LYS A 129 20.30 15.02 8.47
CA LYS A 129 20.90 15.87 7.44
C LYS A 129 22.24 16.48 7.85
N ALA A 130 22.42 16.77 9.13
CA ALA A 130 23.67 17.30 9.66
C ALA A 130 24.77 16.22 9.76
N TYR A 131 24.41 14.94 9.77
CA TYR A 131 25.31 13.83 10.04
C TYR A 131 25.90 13.27 8.75
N LYS A 132 27.14 13.66 8.40
CA LYS A 132 27.80 13.33 7.12
C LYS A 132 28.98 12.34 7.23
N ASN A 133 29.28 11.87 8.45
CA ASN A 133 30.49 11.06 8.69
C ASN A 133 30.26 9.55 8.64
N SER A 134 29.06 9.11 8.26
CA SER A 134 28.67 7.69 8.24
C SER A 134 27.71 7.42 7.09
N VAL A 135 27.45 6.16 6.81
CA VAL A 135 26.31 5.74 5.99
C VAL A 135 25.14 5.50 6.93
N ILE A 136 23.96 5.99 6.57
CA ILE A 136 22.72 5.73 7.31
C ILE A 136 21.81 4.93 6.38
N ILE A 137 21.32 3.77 6.85
CA ILE A 137 20.36 2.94 6.11
C ILE A 137 19.05 2.90 6.90
N ILE A 138 17.96 3.28 6.25
CA ILE A 138 16.65 3.50 6.89
C ILE A 138 15.62 2.64 6.20
N ALA A 139 14.99 1.71 6.92
CA ALA A 139 13.76 1.08 6.48
C ALA A 139 12.58 1.89 7.04
N SER A 140 11.74 2.45 6.18
CA SER A 140 10.58 3.22 6.61
C SER A 140 9.49 3.27 5.53
N HIS A 141 8.24 3.41 6.00
CA HIS A 141 7.07 3.68 5.17
C HIS A 141 6.65 5.16 5.18
N ASP A 142 7.31 5.99 5.99
CA ASP A 142 7.02 7.41 6.11
C ASP A 142 7.59 8.19 4.91
N ARG A 143 6.71 8.50 3.95
CA ARG A 143 7.07 9.23 2.72
C ARG A 143 7.66 10.61 3.02
N TYR A 144 7.04 11.35 3.94
CA TYR A 144 7.51 12.68 4.31
C TYR A 144 8.94 12.63 4.85
N PHE A 145 9.22 11.66 5.71
CA PHE A 145 10.54 11.47 6.27
C PHE A 145 11.56 11.09 5.20
N LEU A 146 11.27 10.04 4.41
CA LEU A 146 12.16 9.58 3.33
C LEU A 146 12.45 10.69 2.32
N LYS A 147 11.43 11.44 1.87
CA LYS A 147 11.55 12.56 0.94
C LYS A 147 12.55 13.61 1.40
N ASN A 148 12.64 13.80 2.72
CA ASN A 148 13.51 14.81 3.30
C ASN A 148 14.93 14.36 3.61
N VAL A 149 15.19 13.05 3.74
CA VAL A 149 16.50 12.57 4.21
C VAL A 149 17.26 11.70 3.22
N VAL A 150 16.57 10.93 2.35
CA VAL A 150 17.26 9.94 1.52
C VAL A 150 17.96 10.55 0.31
N THR A 151 19.10 9.97 -0.03
CA THR A 151 19.93 10.31 -1.22
C THR A 151 19.95 9.17 -2.22
N LYS A 152 19.56 7.96 -1.80
CA LYS A 152 19.52 6.73 -2.58
C LYS A 152 18.45 5.80 -2.02
N ILE A 153 17.81 4.99 -2.86
CA ILE A 153 16.78 4.04 -2.45
C ILE A 153 17.14 2.63 -2.91
N TRP A 154 16.95 1.67 -2.02
CA TRP A 154 16.92 0.24 -2.29
C TRP A 154 15.48 -0.25 -2.19
N ASP A 155 14.86 -0.53 -3.34
CA ASP A 155 13.48 -1.01 -3.43
C ASP A 155 13.45 -2.53 -3.53
N ILE A 156 12.79 -3.18 -2.56
CA ILE A 156 12.58 -4.63 -2.53
C ILE A 156 11.24 -4.95 -3.17
N GLU A 157 11.28 -5.41 -4.42
CA GLU A 157 10.08 -5.74 -5.20
C GLU A 157 10.30 -7.02 -6.01
N ASN A 158 9.29 -7.90 -6.06
CA ASN A 158 9.33 -9.17 -6.81
C ASN A 158 10.59 -10.00 -6.50
N ASN A 159 10.93 -10.13 -5.24
CA ASN A 159 12.09 -10.85 -4.71
C ASN A 159 13.44 -10.31 -5.21
N LYS A 160 13.50 -9.08 -5.74
CA LYS A 160 14.73 -8.42 -6.16
C LYS A 160 14.88 -7.08 -5.45
N ILE A 161 16.14 -6.70 -5.18
CA ILE A 161 16.47 -5.37 -4.69
C ILE A 161 17.00 -4.56 -5.87
N ARG A 162 16.36 -3.42 -6.15
CA ARG A 162 16.78 -2.47 -7.16
C ARG A 162 17.28 -1.21 -6.52
N GLU A 163 18.42 -0.71 -6.99
CA GLU A 163 18.99 0.56 -6.54
C GLU A 163 18.46 1.70 -7.42
N TYR A 164 17.98 2.77 -6.78
CA TYR A 164 17.58 4.03 -7.40
C TYR A 164 18.46 5.14 -6.83
N ILE A 165 19.18 5.84 -7.71
CA ILE A 165 20.03 6.98 -7.33
C ILE A 165 19.17 8.24 -7.39
N GLY A 166 19.22 9.06 -6.34
CA GLY A 166 18.42 10.27 -6.22
C GLY A 166 17.60 10.30 -4.95
N ASN A 167 16.78 11.33 -4.82
CA ASN A 167 15.88 11.49 -3.69
C ASN A 167 14.60 10.65 -3.85
N TYR A 168 13.74 10.69 -2.85
CA TYR A 168 12.50 9.92 -2.85
C TYR A 168 11.52 10.36 -3.97
N GLU A 169 11.51 11.65 -4.36
CA GLU A 169 10.68 12.15 -5.47
C GLU A 169 11.13 11.60 -6.83
N ASP A 170 12.45 11.51 -7.03
CA ASP A 170 13.01 10.94 -8.25
C ASP A 170 12.67 9.45 -8.37
N TYR A 171 12.72 8.72 -7.25
CA TYR A 171 12.27 7.33 -7.17
C TYR A 171 10.79 7.18 -7.50
N GLU A 172 9.89 8.01 -6.90
CA GLU A 172 8.46 7.95 -7.18
C GLU A 172 8.17 8.18 -8.67
N LYS A 173 8.81 9.19 -9.29
CA LYS A 173 8.67 9.46 -10.73
C LYS A 173 9.15 8.28 -11.59
N GLN A 174 10.30 7.71 -11.27
CA GLN A 174 10.83 6.55 -12.00
C GLN A 174 9.91 5.32 -11.85
N LYS A 175 9.38 5.10 -10.65
CA LYS A 175 8.46 3.99 -10.38
C LYS A 175 7.14 4.18 -11.12
N GLU A 176 6.60 5.38 -11.15
CA GLU A 176 5.40 5.72 -11.93
C GLU A 176 5.59 5.49 -13.43
N LEU A 177 6.70 5.97 -13.98
CA LEU A 177 7.05 5.74 -15.38
C LEU A 177 7.20 4.24 -15.71
N ASN A 178 7.81 3.46 -14.81
CA ASN A 178 7.93 2.02 -14.99
C ASN A 178 6.57 1.32 -14.92
N LEU A 179 5.68 1.73 -14.00
CA LEU A 179 4.31 1.22 -13.93
C LEU A 179 3.52 1.53 -15.21
N LEU A 180 3.61 2.76 -15.72
CA LEU A 180 2.96 3.14 -16.98
C LEU A 180 3.47 2.32 -18.17
N LYS A 181 4.78 2.07 -18.25
CA LYS A 181 5.36 1.19 -19.28
C LYS A 181 4.81 -0.24 -19.18
N GLN A 182 4.80 -0.79 -17.98
CA GLN A 182 4.27 -2.15 -17.75
C GLN A 182 2.77 -2.25 -18.08
N GLN A 183 1.99 -1.20 -17.76
CA GLN A 183 0.57 -1.13 -18.13
C GLN A 183 0.40 -1.13 -19.65
N TYR A 184 1.18 -0.31 -20.37
CA TYR A 184 1.15 -0.25 -21.82
C TYR A 184 1.54 -1.60 -22.45
N GLU A 185 2.59 -2.24 -21.97
CA GLU A 185 3.03 -3.56 -22.41
C GLU A 185 1.94 -4.62 -22.18
N LYS A 186 1.28 -4.59 -21.02
CA LYS A 186 0.15 -5.48 -20.71
C LYS A 186 -1.05 -5.23 -21.62
N GLU A 187 -1.40 -3.97 -21.90
CA GLU A 187 -2.47 -3.66 -22.84
C GLU A 187 -2.15 -4.15 -24.25
N GLN A 188 -0.93 -3.98 -24.71
CA GLN A 188 -0.49 -4.50 -26.01
C GLN A 188 -0.57 -6.03 -26.05
N TYR A 189 -0.10 -6.71 -25.01
CA TYR A 189 -0.23 -8.15 -24.87
C TYR A 189 -1.68 -8.63 -24.97
N ILE A 190 -2.59 -8.00 -24.22
CA ILE A 190 -4.02 -8.36 -24.23
C ILE A 190 -4.63 -8.11 -25.61
N ARG A 191 -4.29 -7.01 -26.29
CA ARG A 191 -4.76 -6.71 -27.64
C ARG A 191 -4.25 -7.73 -28.65
N GLU A 192 -2.96 -8.06 -28.59
CA GLU A 192 -2.36 -9.06 -29.48
C GLU A 192 -2.96 -10.46 -29.26
N LYS A 193 -3.11 -10.88 -27.99
CA LYS A 193 -3.76 -12.13 -27.64
C LYS A 193 -5.18 -12.24 -28.21
N LYS A 194 -6.02 -11.22 -27.99
CA LYS A 194 -7.38 -11.16 -28.55
C LYS A 194 -7.38 -11.19 -30.06
N HIS A 195 -6.44 -10.49 -30.71
CA HIS A 195 -6.31 -10.52 -32.16
C HIS A 195 -6.00 -11.93 -32.66
N LEU A 196 -5.02 -12.61 -32.08
CA LEU A 196 -4.64 -13.99 -32.44
C LEU A 196 -5.80 -14.97 -32.21
N GLU A 197 -6.51 -14.87 -31.11
CA GLU A 197 -7.70 -15.69 -30.81
C GLU A 197 -8.80 -15.46 -31.86
N THR A 198 -9.03 -14.21 -32.26
CA THR A 198 -10.01 -13.86 -33.31
C THR A 198 -9.60 -14.43 -34.67
N VAL A 199 -8.31 -14.39 -35.01
CA VAL A 199 -7.78 -14.99 -36.25
C VAL A 199 -7.97 -16.51 -36.26
N ILE A 200 -7.72 -17.18 -35.11
CA ILE A 200 -7.97 -18.62 -34.98
C ILE A 200 -9.47 -18.95 -35.20
N LEU A 201 -10.35 -18.20 -34.54
CA LEU A 201 -11.79 -18.39 -34.65
C LEU A 201 -12.28 -18.24 -36.08
N ASN A 202 -11.89 -17.13 -36.74
CA ASN A 202 -12.27 -16.87 -38.14
C ASN A 202 -11.76 -17.94 -39.10
N ASN A 203 -10.53 -18.42 -38.92
CA ASN A 203 -9.95 -19.49 -39.71
C ASN A 203 -10.68 -20.84 -39.48
N LYS A 204 -11.04 -21.15 -38.24
CA LYS A 204 -11.83 -22.35 -37.89
C LYS A 204 -13.22 -22.31 -38.55
N GLU A 205 -13.90 -21.16 -38.51
CA GLU A 205 -15.18 -20.96 -39.20
C GLU A 205 -15.05 -21.12 -40.73
N GLN A 206 -14.03 -20.53 -41.34
CA GLN A 206 -13.77 -20.61 -42.77
C GLN A 206 -13.51 -22.08 -43.18
N ARG A 207 -12.75 -22.81 -42.39
CA ARG A 207 -12.52 -24.26 -42.56
C ARG A 207 -13.84 -25.04 -42.58
N LEU A 208 -14.69 -24.81 -41.55
CA LEU A 208 -16.00 -25.48 -41.44
C LEU A 208 -16.92 -25.17 -42.66
N ARG A 209 -16.90 -23.90 -43.14
CA ARG A 209 -17.66 -23.54 -44.36
C ARG A 209 -17.17 -24.30 -45.62
N LEU A 210 -15.86 -24.41 -45.78
CA LEU A 210 -15.26 -25.18 -46.88
C LEU A 210 -15.58 -26.67 -46.80
N GLU A 211 -15.60 -27.27 -45.60
CA GLU A 211 -15.96 -28.68 -45.37
C GLU A 211 -17.47 -28.92 -45.64
N LYS A 212 -18.38 -28.05 -45.16
CA LYS A 212 -19.83 -28.18 -45.43
C LYS A 212 -20.15 -28.07 -46.91
N ASN A 213 -19.46 -27.18 -47.66
CA ASN A 213 -19.61 -27.07 -49.08
C ASN A 213 -19.03 -28.24 -49.87
N LYS A 214 -18.19 -29.06 -49.29
CA LYS A 214 -17.69 -30.33 -49.87
C LYS A 214 -18.78 -31.37 -49.88
N ASN A 215 -19.59 -31.48 -48.84
CA ASN A 215 -20.65 -32.46 -48.67
C ASN A 215 -21.91 -32.16 -49.51
N LYS A 216 -22.17 -30.90 -49.90
CA LYS A 216 -23.30 -30.51 -50.74
C LYS A 216 -23.09 -30.72 -52.24
N LYS A 217 -21.86 -30.94 -52.71
CA LYS A 217 -21.51 -31.09 -54.15
C LYS A 217 -21.24 -32.51 -54.67
N SER A 218 -21.55 -33.55 -53.89
CA SER A 218 -21.30 -34.92 -54.31
C SER A 218 -22.34 -35.54 -55.27
N PHE A 219 -23.31 -34.75 -55.75
CA PHE A 219 -24.40 -35.25 -56.61
C PHE A 219 -24.36 -34.80 -58.09
N GLU A 220 -23.33 -34.10 -58.59
CA GLU A 220 -23.22 -33.69 -59.97
C GLU A 220 -21.86 -34.05 -60.61
N LYS A 221 -21.95 -34.81 -61.68
CA LYS A 221 -21.02 -35.24 -62.76
C LYS A 221 -19.49 -34.96 -62.71
N PRO A 222 -18.66 -35.91 -63.21
CA PRO A 222 -17.21 -36.06 -62.92
C PRO A 222 -16.29 -35.28 -63.89
N SER A 223 -16.34 -33.96 -63.93
CA SER A 223 -15.32 -33.16 -64.65
C SER A 223 -14.53 -32.19 -63.77
N ARG A 224 -14.35 -32.51 -62.46
CA ARG A 224 -13.84 -31.57 -61.49
C ARG A 224 -12.69 -32.10 -60.57
N LEU A 225 -11.81 -32.96 -61.12
CA LEU A 225 -10.60 -33.35 -60.37
C LEU A 225 -9.69 -32.17 -60.00
N ALA A 226 -9.63 -31.14 -60.84
CA ALA A 226 -8.85 -29.93 -60.57
C ALA A 226 -9.42 -29.08 -59.41
N ALA A 227 -10.77 -28.92 -59.34
CA ALA A 227 -11.41 -28.14 -58.29
C ALA A 227 -11.37 -28.79 -56.89
N THR A 228 -11.25 -30.14 -56.82
CA THR A 228 -11.12 -30.86 -55.55
C THR A 228 -9.69 -30.80 -54.99
N LYS A 229 -8.68 -30.73 -55.87
CA LYS A 229 -7.28 -30.61 -55.49
C LYS A 229 -7.00 -29.20 -54.91
N ASP A 230 -7.58 -28.14 -55.49
CA ASP A 230 -7.45 -26.78 -54.98
C ASP A 230 -8.10 -26.57 -53.59
N LYS A 231 -9.30 -27.18 -53.38
CA LYS A 231 -9.98 -27.05 -52.06
C LYS A 231 -9.28 -27.81 -50.93
N SER A 232 -8.70 -28.98 -51.20
CA SER A 232 -7.89 -29.69 -50.21
C SER A 232 -6.62 -28.94 -49.86
N THR A 233 -6.07 -28.20 -50.82
CA THR A 233 -4.89 -27.35 -50.62
C THR A 233 -5.26 -26.11 -49.82
N ALA A 234 -6.44 -25.52 -50.00
CA ALA A 234 -6.94 -24.39 -49.23
C ALA A 234 -7.17 -24.78 -47.75
N VAL A 235 -7.80 -25.93 -47.47
CA VAL A 235 -7.96 -26.43 -46.08
C VAL A 235 -6.61 -26.67 -45.41
N LYS A 236 -5.65 -27.28 -46.09
CA LYS A 236 -4.29 -27.49 -45.55
C LYS A 236 -3.56 -26.19 -45.28
N ARG A 237 -3.79 -25.14 -46.08
CA ARG A 237 -3.21 -23.79 -45.79
C ARG A 237 -3.82 -23.18 -44.54
N ILE A 238 -5.15 -23.24 -44.37
CA ILE A 238 -5.85 -22.76 -43.18
C ILE A 238 -5.35 -23.53 -41.91
N ASP A 239 -5.25 -24.84 -41.96
CA ASP A 239 -4.75 -25.64 -40.86
C ASP A 239 -3.30 -25.27 -40.46
N ARG A 240 -2.44 -24.97 -41.45
CA ARG A 240 -1.08 -24.50 -41.25
C ARG A 240 -1.06 -23.12 -40.60
N THR A 241 -1.95 -22.22 -41.00
CA THR A 241 -2.10 -20.88 -40.43
C THR A 241 -2.57 -20.99 -38.98
N ILE A 242 -3.61 -21.79 -38.68
CA ILE A 242 -4.08 -22.02 -37.31
C ILE A 242 -2.94 -22.53 -36.42
N LYS A 243 -2.21 -23.58 -36.86
CA LYS A 243 -1.08 -24.13 -36.10
C LYS A 243 0.03 -23.10 -35.82
N ASN A 244 0.33 -22.23 -36.79
CA ASN A 244 1.35 -21.20 -36.61
C ASN A 244 0.90 -20.13 -35.62
N VAL A 245 -0.39 -19.74 -35.66
CA VAL A 245 -0.96 -18.75 -34.73
C VAL A 245 -1.09 -19.35 -33.34
N GLU A 246 -1.50 -20.60 -33.19
CA GLU A 246 -1.53 -21.32 -31.89
C GLU A 246 -0.11 -21.38 -31.27
N LYS A 247 0.92 -21.77 -32.05
CA LYS A 247 2.30 -21.72 -31.57
C LYS A 247 2.76 -20.34 -31.10
N ARG A 248 2.34 -19.27 -31.82
CA ARG A 248 2.67 -17.90 -31.42
C ARG A 248 1.97 -17.53 -30.12
N LEU A 249 0.72 -17.95 -29.95
CA LEU A 249 -0.07 -17.74 -28.74
C LEU A 249 0.56 -18.48 -27.54
N ASP A 250 1.00 -19.72 -27.74
CA ASP A 250 1.66 -20.54 -26.72
C ASP A 250 3.06 -19.99 -26.34
N SER A 251 3.73 -19.30 -27.26
CA SER A 251 5.05 -18.69 -27.02
C SER A 251 4.97 -17.27 -26.41
N MET A 252 3.78 -16.72 -26.21
CA MET A 252 3.61 -15.46 -25.52
C MET A 252 3.76 -15.67 -24.02
N ASP A 253 4.81 -15.06 -23.43
CA ASP A 253 5.04 -15.10 -21.98
C ASP A 253 3.87 -14.44 -21.24
N GLU A 254 3.34 -15.10 -20.22
CA GLU A 254 2.31 -14.53 -19.36
C GLU A 254 2.89 -13.33 -18.59
N ILE A 255 2.34 -12.16 -18.82
CA ILE A 255 2.68 -10.96 -18.05
C ILE A 255 1.98 -11.06 -16.70
N ASN A 256 2.77 -11.15 -15.65
CA ASN A 256 2.27 -11.21 -14.27
C ASN A 256 1.34 -10.03 -13.97
N ASP A 257 0.24 -10.31 -13.26
CA ASP A 257 -0.69 -9.29 -12.82
C ASP A 257 -0.02 -8.33 -11.85
N ILE A 258 0.05 -7.07 -12.26
CA ILE A 258 0.53 -5.99 -11.39
C ILE A 258 -0.68 -5.56 -10.56
N PRO A 259 -0.59 -5.59 -9.22
CA PRO A 259 -1.65 -5.06 -8.37
C PRO A 259 -1.71 -3.53 -8.55
N ILE A 260 -2.61 -3.09 -9.41
CA ILE A 260 -2.85 -1.66 -9.66
C ILE A 260 -4.05 -1.27 -8.82
N VAL A 261 -3.84 -0.31 -7.93
CA VAL A 261 -4.96 0.37 -7.26
C VAL A 261 -5.60 1.28 -8.32
N GLN A 262 -6.79 0.90 -8.75
CA GLN A 262 -7.56 1.64 -9.75
C GLN A 262 -8.44 2.71 -9.09
N THR A 263 -9.04 3.58 -9.89
CA THR A 263 -10.07 4.51 -9.39
C THR A 263 -11.25 3.72 -8.87
N ILE A 264 -11.56 3.89 -7.58
CA ILE A 264 -12.68 3.19 -6.92
C ILE A 264 -13.97 3.95 -7.22
N HIS A 265 -14.99 3.23 -7.66
CA HIS A 265 -16.35 3.74 -7.81
C HIS A 265 -17.26 3.03 -6.81
N PHE A 266 -17.71 3.75 -5.79
CA PHE A 266 -18.74 3.24 -4.90
C PHE A 266 -20.10 3.30 -5.63
N PRO A 267 -20.85 2.19 -5.70
CA PRO A 267 -22.16 2.17 -6.30
C PRO A 267 -23.12 3.13 -5.61
N GLU A 268 -23.89 3.89 -6.40
CA GLU A 268 -24.92 4.78 -5.89
C GLU A 268 -26.06 3.98 -5.21
N GLY A 269 -26.65 4.53 -4.16
CA GLY A 269 -27.81 3.94 -3.48
C GLY A 269 -27.50 2.98 -2.32
N ASN A 270 -26.25 2.57 -2.13
CA ASN A 270 -25.86 1.67 -1.03
C ASN A 270 -25.55 2.39 0.29
N PHE A 271 -25.49 3.72 0.25
CA PHE A 271 -25.18 4.55 1.41
C PHE A 271 -26.41 5.27 1.94
N ARG A 272 -26.54 5.33 3.25
CA ARG A 272 -27.56 6.19 3.89
C ARG A 272 -27.11 7.64 3.82
N GLU A 273 -27.81 8.47 3.06
CA GLU A 273 -27.51 9.88 2.99
C GLU A 273 -27.82 10.61 4.29
N LEU A 274 -26.90 11.45 4.71
CA LEU A 274 -27.12 12.43 5.78
C LEU A 274 -27.58 13.74 5.14
N HIS A 275 -28.82 14.16 5.41
CA HIS A 275 -29.36 15.42 4.89
C HIS A 275 -28.88 16.63 5.72
N ASN A 276 -28.38 16.41 6.92
CA ASN A 276 -27.85 17.48 7.77
C ASN A 276 -26.49 17.97 7.23
N LYS A 277 -26.39 19.28 6.97
CA LYS A 277 -25.16 19.90 6.50
C LYS A 277 -24.00 19.74 7.49
N TYR A 278 -24.28 19.80 8.78
CA TYR A 278 -23.32 19.66 9.87
C TYR A 278 -23.74 18.54 10.82
N PRO A 279 -23.52 17.29 10.48
CA PRO A 279 -23.99 16.16 11.26
C PRO A 279 -23.35 16.02 12.64
N ILE A 280 -22.16 16.58 12.82
CA ILE A 280 -21.42 16.57 14.09
C ILE A 280 -21.04 18.01 14.44
N ARG A 281 -21.48 18.46 15.60
CA ARG A 281 -21.20 19.79 16.14
C ARG A 281 -20.82 19.69 17.61
N ALA A 282 -19.97 20.60 18.06
CA ALA A 282 -19.66 20.74 19.48
C ALA A 282 -19.72 22.22 19.87
N GLU A 283 -20.23 22.48 21.07
CA GLU A 283 -20.37 23.80 21.65
C GLU A 283 -19.72 23.82 23.02
N LEU A 284 -18.75 24.76 23.22
CA LEU A 284 -18.04 24.94 24.47
C LEU A 284 -17.50 23.64 25.08
N LEU A 285 -17.00 22.74 24.23
CA LEU A 285 -16.50 21.45 24.62
C LEU A 285 -15.25 21.58 25.48
N ASN A 286 -15.27 20.94 26.63
CA ASN A 286 -14.13 20.77 27.50
C ASN A 286 -13.82 19.27 27.58
N LEU A 287 -12.58 18.88 27.25
CA LEU A 287 -12.15 17.50 27.36
C LEU A 287 -11.00 17.35 28.36
N TYR A 288 -11.08 16.29 29.13
CA TYR A 288 -10.10 15.93 30.15
C TYR A 288 -9.63 14.50 29.91
N TYR A 289 -8.41 14.23 30.26
CA TYR A 289 -7.87 12.87 30.42
C TYR A 289 -7.28 12.80 31.82
N GLU A 290 -7.90 12.03 32.69
CA GLU A 290 -7.66 12.09 34.13
C GLU A 290 -7.79 13.54 34.62
N ASP A 291 -6.78 14.09 35.32
CA ASP A 291 -6.77 15.47 35.80
C ASP A 291 -6.25 16.50 34.78
N LYS A 292 -5.80 16.04 33.61
CA LYS A 292 -5.22 16.92 32.58
C LYS A 292 -6.29 17.41 31.60
N GLN A 293 -6.52 18.74 31.58
CA GLN A 293 -7.37 19.35 30.57
C GLN A 293 -6.67 19.35 29.20
N LEU A 294 -7.30 18.70 28.19
CA LEU A 294 -6.84 18.58 26.83
C LEU A 294 -7.43 19.64 25.91
N LEU A 295 -8.75 19.90 26.01
CA LEU A 295 -9.42 20.96 25.25
C LEU A 295 -10.19 21.86 26.21
N LYS A 296 -10.28 23.17 25.88
CA LYS A 296 -10.94 24.18 26.69
C LYS A 296 -11.86 25.03 25.83
N ASN A 297 -13.18 25.01 26.13
CA ASN A 297 -14.21 25.81 25.48
C ASN A 297 -14.16 25.77 23.95
N VAL A 298 -13.99 24.57 23.37
CA VAL A 298 -13.83 24.37 21.93
C VAL A 298 -15.20 24.21 21.28
N SER A 299 -15.43 24.96 20.19
CA SER A 299 -16.63 24.79 19.35
C SER A 299 -16.20 24.48 17.92
N PHE A 300 -16.87 23.51 17.29
CA PHE A 300 -16.60 23.13 15.89
C PHE A 300 -17.85 22.55 15.21
N GLN A 301 -17.82 22.50 13.88
CA GLN A 301 -18.87 21.93 13.06
C GLN A 301 -18.22 21.15 11.93
N PHE A 302 -18.48 19.86 11.85
CA PHE A 302 -17.98 19.01 10.76
C PHE A 302 -19.05 18.90 9.69
N ALA A 303 -18.70 19.31 8.46
CA ALA A 303 -19.63 19.28 7.35
C ALA A 303 -19.74 17.87 6.76
N ASN A 304 -20.92 17.54 6.27
CA ASN A 304 -21.18 16.25 5.61
C ASN A 304 -20.38 16.11 4.31
N LYS A 305 -20.08 14.85 3.92
CA LYS A 305 -19.36 14.47 2.70
C LYS A 305 -17.89 14.93 2.65
N LEU A 306 -17.38 15.60 3.66
CA LEU A 306 -15.98 16.04 3.73
C LEU A 306 -15.05 14.97 4.35
N LYS A 307 -13.77 15.11 4.05
CA LYS A 307 -12.67 14.35 4.64
C LYS A 307 -11.93 15.29 5.59
N ILE A 308 -12.13 15.07 6.89
CA ILE A 308 -11.65 15.97 7.94
C ILE A 308 -10.47 15.33 8.65
N ALA A 309 -9.31 15.96 8.55
CA ALA A 309 -8.10 15.56 9.27
C ALA A 309 -8.04 16.26 10.64
N ILE A 310 -7.72 15.51 11.68
CA ILE A 310 -7.39 16.03 13.00
C ILE A 310 -5.91 15.79 13.25
N THR A 311 -5.14 16.88 13.40
CA THR A 311 -3.69 16.87 13.60
C THR A 311 -3.32 17.47 14.96
N GLY A 312 -2.05 17.40 15.34
CA GLY A 312 -1.54 17.97 16.58
C GLY A 312 -0.50 17.08 17.27
N LYS A 313 0.16 17.60 18.30
CA LYS A 313 1.20 16.86 19.06
C LYS A 313 0.67 15.58 19.68
N ASN A 314 1.59 14.67 20.01
CA ASN A 314 1.24 13.50 20.82
C ASN A 314 0.70 13.96 22.20
N GLY A 315 -0.35 13.27 22.67
CA GLY A 315 -1.01 13.64 23.93
C GLY A 315 -1.82 14.94 23.90
N SER A 316 -2.05 15.57 22.73
CA SER A 316 -2.88 16.77 22.59
C SER A 316 -4.38 16.52 22.73
N GLY A 317 -4.84 15.26 22.67
CA GLY A 317 -6.25 14.89 22.83
C GLY A 317 -6.97 14.46 21.55
N LYS A 318 -6.26 14.16 20.45
CA LYS A 318 -6.86 13.70 19.17
C LYS A 318 -7.75 12.48 19.35
N SER A 319 -7.17 11.38 19.84
CA SER A 319 -7.93 10.12 20.07
C SER A 319 -8.99 10.27 21.18
N THR A 320 -8.75 11.17 22.15
CA THR A 320 -9.74 11.51 23.17
C THR A 320 -10.94 12.23 22.56
N LEU A 321 -10.72 13.17 21.63
CA LEU A 321 -11.80 13.84 20.90
C LEU A 321 -12.64 12.81 20.10
N ILE A 322 -12.00 11.91 19.36
CA ILE A 322 -12.69 10.83 18.64
C ILE A 322 -13.51 9.96 19.58
N LYS A 323 -12.95 9.52 20.72
CA LYS A 323 -13.66 8.72 21.71
C LYS A 323 -14.90 9.43 22.24
N ASN A 324 -14.80 10.74 22.51
CA ASN A 324 -15.94 11.54 23.00
C ASN A 324 -17.01 11.78 21.90
N ILE A 325 -16.64 11.89 20.64
CA ILE A 325 -17.60 11.92 19.52
C ILE A 325 -18.37 10.59 19.47
N LEU A 326 -17.68 9.45 19.56
CA LEU A 326 -18.30 8.13 19.53
C LEU A 326 -19.17 7.85 20.77
N ALA A 327 -18.76 8.37 21.92
CA ALA A 327 -19.50 8.24 23.19
C ALA A 327 -20.69 9.21 23.33
N ASN A 328 -20.92 10.06 22.32
CA ASN A 328 -21.97 11.09 22.33
C ASN A 328 -21.90 11.99 23.59
N HIS A 329 -20.73 12.60 23.81
CA HIS A 329 -20.50 13.51 24.94
C HIS A 329 -21.58 14.63 24.99
N PRO A 330 -22.06 15.06 26.16
CA PRO A 330 -23.16 16.03 26.28
C PRO A 330 -23.00 17.33 25.47
N ASN A 331 -21.77 17.82 25.33
CA ASN A 331 -21.45 19.03 24.54
C ASN A 331 -21.21 18.73 23.05
N ILE A 332 -21.44 17.49 22.58
CA ILE A 332 -21.35 17.10 21.18
C ILE A 332 -22.74 16.74 20.69
N ILE A 333 -23.19 17.43 19.67
CA ILE A 333 -24.52 17.24 19.07
C ILE A 333 -24.35 16.40 17.82
N LEU A 334 -24.90 15.19 17.85
CA LEU A 334 -24.90 14.25 16.72
C LEU A 334 -26.27 14.25 16.02
N SER A 335 -26.27 14.19 14.69
CA SER A 335 -27.50 13.97 13.92
C SER A 335 -28.08 12.58 14.23
N LYS A 336 -29.41 12.47 14.37
CA LYS A 336 -30.13 11.23 14.73
C LYS A 336 -29.84 10.05 13.77
N MET A 337 -29.50 10.32 12.53
CA MET A 337 -29.27 9.31 11.48
C MET A 337 -27.79 8.88 11.35
N ILE A 338 -26.92 9.34 12.25
CA ILE A 338 -25.50 8.96 12.20
C ILE A 338 -25.33 7.49 12.52
N LYS A 339 -24.55 6.82 11.67
CA LYS A 339 -23.98 5.50 11.90
C LYS A 339 -22.48 5.57 11.68
N PHE A 340 -21.72 5.19 12.68
CA PHE A 340 -20.27 5.18 12.63
C PHE A 340 -19.72 3.84 12.14
N SER A 341 -18.73 3.87 11.26
CA SER A 341 -17.79 2.79 11.03
C SER A 341 -16.41 3.24 11.50
N VAL A 342 -15.76 2.42 12.33
CA VAL A 342 -14.50 2.79 12.99
C VAL A 342 -13.42 1.81 12.61
N PHE A 343 -12.32 2.31 12.07
CA PHE A 343 -11.09 1.54 11.90
C PHE A 343 -10.30 1.59 13.22
N LYS A 344 -10.15 0.43 13.85
CA LYS A 344 -9.30 0.27 15.03
C LYS A 344 -8.01 -0.43 14.62
N GLN A 345 -6.89 0.21 14.86
CA GLN A 345 -5.58 -0.39 14.72
C GLN A 345 -5.54 -1.68 15.57
N PHE A 346 -5.17 -2.83 15.01
CA PHE A 346 -5.00 -4.11 15.71
C PHE A 346 -6.23 -4.99 16.02
N HIS A 347 -7.39 -4.76 15.47
CA HIS A 347 -8.48 -5.73 15.54
C HIS A 347 -8.65 -6.51 14.23
N PHE A 348 -7.58 -7.24 13.84
CA PHE A 348 -7.73 -8.30 12.86
C PHE A 348 -8.35 -9.51 13.56
N ASP A 349 -9.51 -9.97 13.12
CA ASP A 349 -9.99 -11.30 13.49
C ASP A 349 -9.15 -12.35 12.75
N VAL A 350 -7.88 -12.49 13.21
CA VAL A 350 -6.87 -13.39 12.63
C VAL A 350 -7.34 -14.85 12.63
N ALA A 351 -8.32 -15.16 13.47
CA ALA A 351 -8.88 -16.50 13.62
C ALA A 351 -10.03 -16.80 12.65
N SER A 352 -10.52 -15.82 11.90
CA SER A 352 -11.65 -16.05 11.00
C SER A 352 -11.30 -17.04 9.88
N THR A 353 -12.02 -18.16 9.85
CA THR A 353 -11.97 -19.19 8.81
C THR A 353 -12.94 -18.91 7.66
N LYS A 354 -13.69 -17.80 7.72
CA LYS A 354 -14.65 -17.39 6.69
C LYS A 354 -13.94 -17.06 5.37
N ASN A 355 -14.58 -17.40 4.27
CA ASN A 355 -14.13 -16.99 2.95
C ASN A 355 -14.23 -15.46 2.81
N LEU A 356 -13.32 -14.87 2.04
CA LEU A 356 -13.19 -13.42 1.85
C LEU A 356 -14.53 -12.75 1.52
N ILE A 357 -15.27 -13.28 0.56
CA ILE A 357 -16.54 -12.67 0.12
C ILE A 357 -17.60 -12.68 1.23
N ASN A 358 -17.74 -13.79 1.96
CA ASN A 358 -18.70 -13.92 3.04
C ASN A 358 -18.36 -12.99 4.21
N TYR A 359 -17.05 -12.84 4.50
CA TYR A 359 -16.56 -11.93 5.53
C TYR A 359 -16.93 -10.46 5.25
N LEU A 360 -16.85 -10.04 3.99
CA LEU A 360 -17.17 -8.67 3.59
C LEU A 360 -18.68 -8.42 3.48
N GLN A 361 -19.49 -9.44 3.15
CA GLN A 361 -20.93 -9.32 3.05
C GLN A 361 -21.65 -9.22 4.40
N GLU A 362 -21.03 -9.65 5.49
CA GLU A 362 -21.66 -9.81 6.80
C GLU A 362 -22.26 -8.52 7.36
N ASP A 363 -21.60 -7.38 7.19
CA ASP A 363 -22.00 -6.08 7.71
C ASP A 363 -22.28 -5.05 6.59
N SER A 364 -22.44 -5.51 5.35
CA SER A 364 -22.48 -4.66 4.16
C SER A 364 -23.80 -4.78 3.41
N ASN A 365 -24.33 -3.65 2.93
CA ASN A 365 -25.48 -3.58 2.03
C ASN A 365 -25.10 -3.71 0.54
N PHE A 366 -23.81 -3.92 0.24
CA PHE A 366 -23.31 -4.03 -1.13
C PHE A 366 -23.62 -5.40 -1.73
N SER A 367 -23.96 -5.42 -3.02
CA SER A 367 -24.10 -6.67 -3.75
C SER A 367 -22.78 -7.43 -3.81
N ARG A 368 -22.85 -8.74 -4.00
CA ARG A 368 -21.65 -9.57 -4.20
C ARG A 368 -20.77 -9.05 -5.33
N GLN A 369 -21.38 -8.59 -6.43
CA GLN A 369 -20.67 -8.09 -7.60
C GLN A 369 -19.96 -6.77 -7.29
N ASP A 370 -20.59 -5.86 -6.55
CA ASP A 370 -19.98 -4.60 -6.14
C ASP A 370 -18.74 -4.84 -5.26
N ILE A 371 -18.85 -5.78 -4.30
CA ILE A 371 -17.71 -6.15 -3.45
C ILE A 371 -16.56 -6.72 -4.27
N ILE A 372 -16.85 -7.57 -5.28
CA ILE A 372 -15.82 -8.12 -6.18
C ILE A 372 -15.14 -7.00 -6.96
N ASN A 373 -15.90 -6.03 -7.48
CA ASN A 373 -15.33 -4.89 -8.20
C ASN A 373 -14.43 -4.05 -7.29
N LEU A 374 -14.91 -3.71 -6.08
CA LEU A 374 -14.14 -2.95 -5.09
C LEU A 374 -12.87 -3.67 -4.64
N LEU A 375 -12.91 -5.01 -4.47
CA LEU A 375 -11.73 -5.82 -4.17
C LEU A 375 -10.68 -5.72 -5.26
N LYS A 376 -11.11 -5.80 -6.53
CA LYS A 376 -10.24 -5.66 -7.68
C LYS A 376 -9.59 -4.27 -7.72
N ASP A 377 -10.38 -3.22 -7.45
CA ASP A 377 -9.91 -1.83 -7.45
C ASP A 377 -8.83 -1.57 -6.39
N ILE A 378 -8.90 -2.23 -5.23
CA ILE A 378 -7.85 -2.17 -4.19
C ILE A 378 -6.70 -3.16 -4.42
N GLY A 379 -6.64 -3.82 -5.59
CA GLY A 379 -5.58 -4.74 -5.95
C GLY A 379 -5.66 -6.11 -5.27
N ILE A 380 -6.86 -6.63 -5.02
CA ILE A 380 -7.11 -8.01 -4.55
C ILE A 380 -7.63 -8.82 -5.73
N ASP A 381 -6.93 -9.91 -6.06
CA ASP A 381 -7.27 -10.78 -7.18
C ASP A 381 -8.53 -11.61 -6.92
N ALA A 382 -9.30 -11.87 -7.99
CA ALA A 382 -10.53 -12.67 -7.91
C ALA A 382 -10.29 -14.14 -7.50
N SER A 383 -9.09 -14.68 -7.70
CA SER A 383 -8.72 -16.03 -7.24
C SER A 383 -8.77 -16.18 -5.71
N LEU A 384 -8.67 -15.07 -4.98
CA LEU A 384 -8.67 -15.05 -3.52
C LEU A 384 -10.08 -15.01 -2.90
N LEU A 385 -11.14 -14.85 -3.68
CA LEU A 385 -12.53 -14.69 -3.17
C LEU A 385 -13.00 -15.85 -2.28
N ASN A 386 -12.55 -17.07 -2.59
CA ASN A 386 -12.91 -18.28 -1.85
C ASN A 386 -11.85 -18.69 -0.82
N VAL A 387 -10.76 -17.92 -0.70
CA VAL A 387 -9.68 -18.22 0.25
C VAL A 387 -10.10 -17.72 1.64
N PRO A 388 -9.91 -18.54 2.70
CA PRO A 388 -10.12 -18.10 4.08
C PRO A 388 -9.20 -16.94 4.45
N ILE A 389 -9.72 -15.96 5.21
CA ILE A 389 -8.98 -14.74 5.58
C ILE A 389 -7.67 -15.04 6.28
N ASN A 390 -7.63 -16.05 7.14
CA ASN A 390 -6.42 -16.44 7.87
C ASN A 390 -5.27 -16.95 6.98
N LYS A 391 -5.55 -17.31 5.72
CA LYS A 391 -4.54 -17.76 4.73
C LYS A 391 -3.99 -16.62 3.86
N LEU A 392 -4.56 -15.44 3.96
CA LEU A 392 -4.13 -14.27 3.19
C LEU A 392 -2.85 -13.66 3.77
N SER A 393 -2.07 -12.97 2.92
CA SER A 393 -0.90 -12.22 3.40
C SER A 393 -1.30 -11.04 4.30
N GLY A 394 -0.38 -10.56 5.15
CA GLY A 394 -0.64 -9.43 6.05
C GLY A 394 -1.14 -8.19 5.31
N GLY A 395 -0.49 -7.80 4.20
CA GLY A 395 -0.91 -6.64 3.40
C GLY A 395 -2.27 -6.85 2.70
N GLN A 396 -2.58 -8.07 2.24
CA GLN A 396 -3.91 -8.38 1.69
C GLN A 396 -4.99 -8.24 2.76
N ARG A 397 -4.77 -8.84 3.94
CA ARG A 397 -5.70 -8.71 5.08
C ARG A 397 -5.95 -7.27 5.45
N THR A 398 -4.90 -6.47 5.56
CA THR A 398 -5.03 -5.04 5.89
C THR A 398 -5.90 -4.28 4.88
N ARG A 399 -5.70 -4.49 3.57
CA ARG A 399 -6.53 -3.86 2.54
C ARG A 399 -7.98 -4.30 2.59
N ILE A 400 -8.23 -5.57 2.91
CA ILE A 400 -9.58 -6.12 3.09
C ILE A 400 -10.27 -5.50 4.30
N GLU A 401 -9.57 -5.35 5.43
CA GLU A 401 -10.12 -4.68 6.61
C GLU A 401 -10.42 -3.20 6.35
N LEU A 402 -9.54 -2.52 5.64
CA LEU A 402 -9.82 -1.15 5.19
C LEU A 402 -11.10 -1.10 4.36
N LEU A 403 -11.22 -1.97 3.34
CA LEU A 403 -12.42 -2.02 2.51
C LEU A 403 -13.67 -2.30 3.36
N LYS A 404 -13.61 -3.26 4.31
CA LYS A 404 -14.73 -3.60 5.20
C LYS A 404 -15.24 -2.38 5.96
N VAL A 405 -14.35 -1.51 6.43
CA VAL A 405 -14.73 -0.26 7.12
C VAL A 405 -15.54 0.66 6.21
N PHE A 406 -15.19 0.76 4.93
CA PHE A 406 -15.85 1.66 3.97
C PHE A 406 -17.15 1.11 3.39
N ILE A 407 -17.32 -0.22 3.32
CA ILE A 407 -18.55 -0.85 2.79
C ILE A 407 -19.59 -1.18 3.86
N LYS A 408 -19.26 -0.95 5.13
CA LYS A 408 -20.20 -1.14 6.24
C LYS A 408 -21.41 -0.21 6.10
N ASP A 409 -22.59 -0.62 6.62
CA ASP A 409 -23.80 0.24 6.68
C ASP A 409 -23.57 1.42 7.63
N ALA A 410 -22.77 2.39 7.16
CA ALA A 410 -22.39 3.58 7.89
C ALA A 410 -22.37 4.80 6.96
N ASN A 411 -22.49 6.00 7.55
CA ASN A 411 -22.41 7.26 6.81
C ASN A 411 -21.32 8.21 7.35
N VAL A 412 -20.68 7.80 8.45
CA VAL A 412 -19.49 8.46 9.01
C VAL A 412 -18.41 7.41 9.27
N VAL A 413 -17.28 7.57 8.62
CA VAL A 413 -16.08 6.73 8.83
C VAL A 413 -15.11 7.46 9.74
N ILE A 414 -14.60 6.76 10.75
CA ILE A 414 -13.58 7.28 11.66
C ILE A 414 -12.33 6.41 11.58
N LEU A 415 -11.18 7.05 11.36
CA LEU A 415 -9.88 6.38 11.25
C LEU A 415 -8.91 7.02 12.26
N ASP A 416 -8.40 6.23 13.20
CA ASP A 416 -7.39 6.71 14.17
C ASP A 416 -6.02 6.12 13.79
N GLU A 417 -5.10 6.99 13.33
CA GLU A 417 -3.75 6.66 12.83
C GLU A 417 -3.73 5.48 11.82
N PRO A 418 -4.53 5.55 10.74
CA PRO A 418 -4.70 4.41 9.84
C PRO A 418 -3.43 4.08 9.04
N THR A 419 -2.52 5.03 8.87
CA THR A 419 -1.28 4.85 8.09
C THR A 419 -0.18 4.13 8.85
N ASN A 420 -0.29 4.02 10.17
CA ASN A 420 0.71 3.32 10.97
C ASN A 420 0.77 1.84 10.58
N SER A 421 1.97 1.34 10.29
CA SER A 421 2.23 -0.05 9.89
C SER A 421 1.60 -0.49 8.56
N LEU A 422 1.06 0.45 7.75
CA LEU A 422 0.63 0.17 6.38
C LEU A 422 1.81 0.21 5.41
N ASP A 423 1.82 -0.72 4.45
CA ASP A 423 2.71 -0.61 3.31
C ASP A 423 2.19 0.43 2.29
N MET A 424 3.04 0.81 1.35
CA MET A 424 2.75 1.85 0.36
C MET A 424 1.53 1.54 -0.50
N ILE A 425 1.30 0.27 -0.84
CA ILE A 425 0.14 -0.15 -1.64
C ILE A 425 -1.13 0.02 -0.81
N SER A 426 -1.11 -0.36 0.46
CA SER A 426 -2.24 -0.21 1.38
C SER A 426 -2.55 1.26 1.66
N ILE A 427 -1.53 2.13 1.78
CA ILE A 427 -1.74 3.59 1.93
C ILE A 427 -2.41 4.16 0.67
N ARG A 428 -1.95 3.80 -0.54
CA ARG A 428 -2.59 4.23 -1.79
C ARG A 428 -4.04 3.73 -1.90
N ALA A 429 -4.29 2.48 -1.54
CA ALA A 429 -5.66 1.93 -1.51
C ALA A 429 -6.56 2.72 -0.56
N LEU A 430 -6.05 3.05 0.63
CA LEU A 430 -6.77 3.88 1.61
C LEU A 430 -7.04 5.30 1.07
N GLU A 431 -6.04 5.95 0.45
CA GLU A 431 -6.21 7.27 -0.18
C GLU A 431 -7.34 7.26 -1.22
N VAL A 432 -7.39 6.22 -2.07
CA VAL A 432 -8.42 6.08 -3.11
C VAL A 432 -9.79 5.79 -2.49
N LEU A 433 -9.87 4.91 -1.49
CA LEU A 433 -11.10 4.64 -0.74
C LEU A 433 -11.66 5.91 -0.10
N MET A 434 -10.82 6.68 0.59
CA MET A 434 -11.23 7.91 1.26
C MET A 434 -11.74 8.96 0.29
N LYS A 435 -11.01 9.23 -0.81
CA LYS A 435 -11.38 10.26 -1.80
C LYS A 435 -12.75 9.98 -2.43
N ASN A 436 -13.05 8.72 -2.69
CA ASN A 436 -14.26 8.34 -3.39
C ASN A 436 -15.42 7.97 -2.45
N TYR A 437 -15.20 7.89 -1.13
CA TYR A 437 -16.27 7.62 -0.17
C TYR A 437 -17.29 8.77 -0.14
N PRO A 438 -18.59 8.50 -0.34
CA PRO A 438 -19.62 9.55 -0.45
C PRO A 438 -20.01 10.20 0.89
N GLY A 439 -19.63 9.60 2.03
CA GLY A 439 -19.95 10.07 3.38
C GLY A 439 -18.88 10.96 4.01
N LEU A 440 -19.11 11.30 5.28
CA LEU A 440 -18.13 12.04 6.10
C LEU A 440 -17.02 11.08 6.55
N VAL A 441 -15.75 11.50 6.39
CA VAL A 441 -14.60 10.78 6.95
C VAL A 441 -13.88 11.70 7.94
N ILE A 442 -13.65 11.23 9.14
CA ILE A 442 -12.85 11.90 10.17
C ILE A 442 -11.63 11.03 10.44
N PHE A 443 -10.45 11.59 10.32
CA PHE A 443 -9.24 10.81 10.54
C PHE A 443 -8.17 11.57 11.30
N VAL A 444 -7.43 10.83 12.11
CA VAL A 444 -6.22 11.31 12.78
C VAL A 444 -5.03 10.72 12.05
N SER A 445 -4.04 11.52 11.70
CA SER A 445 -2.77 11.01 11.15
C SER A 445 -1.62 11.96 11.42
N HIS A 446 -0.44 11.38 11.61
CA HIS A 446 0.86 12.05 11.65
C HIS A 446 1.60 12.03 10.31
N ASP A 447 1.03 11.38 9.29
CA ASP A 447 1.52 11.42 7.92
C ASP A 447 0.98 12.66 7.19
N MET A 448 1.83 13.69 7.09
CA MET A 448 1.45 14.95 6.45
C MET A 448 1.16 14.83 4.96
N GLU A 449 1.80 13.89 4.28
CA GLU A 449 1.54 13.65 2.86
C GLU A 449 0.17 13.02 2.66
N PHE A 450 -0.17 12.03 3.49
CA PHE A 450 -1.51 11.44 3.53
C PHE A 450 -2.60 12.48 3.87
N VAL A 451 -2.36 13.31 4.90
CA VAL A 451 -3.27 14.40 5.26
C VAL A 451 -3.47 15.36 4.09
N LYS A 452 -2.38 15.80 3.44
CA LYS A 452 -2.44 16.71 2.29
C LYS A 452 -3.19 16.12 1.10
N ASN A 453 -3.03 14.83 0.86
CA ASN A 453 -3.65 14.12 -0.27
C ASN A 453 -5.14 13.85 -0.06
N CYS A 454 -5.57 13.66 1.19
CA CYS A 454 -6.92 13.17 1.51
C CYS A 454 -7.84 14.22 2.14
N ALA A 455 -7.30 15.20 2.88
CA ALA A 455 -8.13 16.11 3.65
C ALA A 455 -8.72 17.26 2.83
N ASP A 456 -10.02 17.46 2.95
CA ASP A 456 -10.73 18.66 2.52
C ASP A 456 -10.57 19.79 3.56
N GLU A 457 -10.63 19.42 4.86
CA GLU A 457 -10.44 20.32 5.99
C GLU A 457 -9.44 19.74 6.99
N ILE A 458 -8.58 20.61 7.53
CA ILE A 458 -7.55 20.25 8.51
C ILE A 458 -7.81 21.02 9.80
N TYR A 459 -8.03 20.30 10.87
CA TYR A 459 -8.14 20.83 12.23
C TYR A 459 -6.91 20.43 13.04
N THR A 460 -6.30 21.40 13.71
CA THR A 460 -5.12 21.15 14.55
C THR A 460 -5.42 21.46 16.00
N ILE A 461 -5.07 20.53 16.89
CA ILE A 461 -5.15 20.73 18.34
C ILE A 461 -3.85 21.38 18.82
N GLU A 462 -3.94 22.65 19.22
CA GLU A 462 -2.83 23.43 19.77
C GLU A 462 -3.31 24.26 20.96
N ASN A 463 -2.49 24.33 22.02
CA ASN A 463 -2.75 25.15 23.21
C ASN A 463 -4.17 24.93 23.78
N LYS A 464 -4.63 23.66 23.83
CA LYS A 464 -5.96 23.28 24.31
C LYS A 464 -7.12 23.81 23.45
N THR A 465 -6.87 24.27 22.24
CA THR A 465 -7.86 24.75 21.27
C THR A 465 -7.83 23.89 20.01
N LEU A 466 -8.94 23.88 19.29
CA LEU A 466 -9.04 23.23 17.97
C LEU A 466 -9.14 24.33 16.92
N LYS A 467 -8.13 24.45 16.05
CA LYS A 467 -8.07 25.46 14.99
C LYS A 467 -8.24 24.83 13.63
N ARG A 468 -9.05 25.40 12.77
CA ARG A 468 -9.14 25.03 11.37
C ARG A 468 -8.07 25.76 10.57
N TYR A 469 -7.27 25.04 9.78
CA TYR A 469 -6.21 25.57 8.93
C TYR A 469 -6.53 25.55 7.44
N LYS A 470 -7.38 24.64 7.00
CA LYS A 470 -7.81 24.48 5.60
C LYS A 470 -9.30 24.18 5.55
#